data_8a6f10acf863f02d97b24680bbd40867
#
_entry.id   8a6f10acf863f02d97b24680bbd40867
#
_cell.length_a   1.000
_cell.length_b   1.000
_cell.length_c   1.000
_cell.angle_alpha   90.00
_cell.angle_beta   90.00
_cell.angle_gamma   90.00
#
_symmetry.space_group_name_H-M   'P 1'
#
loop_
_entity.id
_entity.type
_entity.pdbx_description
1 polymer ?
#
loop_
_entity_poly.entity_id
_entity_poly.type
_entity_poly.pdbx_seq_one_letter_code
_entity_poly.pdbx_strand_id
1 'polypeptide(L)'
;MIAHFDILLWDIFCYVPLCFWKRNVILITIQKGRCSTEMKKTVSIGKQDFASLREQNSFYIDKTDLIRAWWESQDDITLITRPRRFGKTLNMDMLKCFFSNQYADRGDLFEGLSIWTEEKWRGLQGTYPVLFLSFAAVKADQLSEVKKQINMQIAQLYEEHRYLLDGNLLSENEKAMYRNVSMYMEDAESSFSINLLCQYLYRYYGKKVIVLLDEYDTPMQEAYVHGYWDTFTSFLRSLFNATFKSNPYLERAVLTGITRVSKQSIFSDLNNLNVITTTSEEYATFFGFTEQEVFQALEEFGLADKKELVKQWYDGFTFGNHTDIYNPWSITNYLDKKKIGAYWAATSSNTLINSLIQQSATDMKEKMEILLQEKEILVTFDEQIVFEQLQQDKNAIWSLLLASGYLKVLEVEQRGILLEPWYHLKITNLETLGMFTGMFKSWFSASDCNYNAFVQALLQGNLKEMNVYMNDVAQVTFSSFDTGRHPSGKAQPERFYHGFVLGLLAELREQYVLKSNRESGYGRYDVMLIPRDFTEQAYVLEFKVHDPEEEESLQETVQAALMQIQEKQYDAELLELHIKPEQIHHYGFAFEGKIVLIGGR
;
A
#
# COMPACT_ATOMS: atom_id res chain seq x y z
N MET A 1 17.99 -39.48 55.54
CA MET A 1 18.98 -40.07 54.63
C MET A 1 19.04 -39.13 53.45
N ILE A 2 20.05 -38.31 53.50
CA ILE A 2 20.26 -37.11 52.67
C ILE A 2 21.04 -37.56 51.43
N ALA A 3 20.59 -37.19 50.25
CA ALA A 3 21.43 -37.26 49.05
C ALA A 3 21.41 -35.92 48.34
N HIS A 4 22.56 -35.24 48.39
CA HIS A 4 22.93 -34.10 47.58
C HIS A 4 22.97 -34.48 46.10
N PHE A 5 22.49 -33.61 45.23
CA PHE A 5 22.81 -33.61 43.81
C PHE A 5 23.56 -32.31 43.50
N ASP A 6 24.86 -32.45 43.29
CA ASP A 6 25.73 -31.43 42.71
C ASP A 6 25.47 -31.34 41.21
N ILE A 7 25.22 -30.12 40.73
CA ILE A 7 25.13 -29.82 39.32
C ILE A 7 26.53 -29.52 38.81
N LEU A 8 27.07 -30.44 38.02
CA LEU A 8 28.34 -30.31 37.32
C LEU A 8 28.17 -29.39 36.09
N LEU A 9 28.89 -28.31 36.12
CA LEU A 9 29.18 -27.43 34.95
C LEU A 9 29.99 -28.24 33.92
N TRP A 10 29.50 -28.27 32.71
CA TRP A 10 30.25 -28.78 31.56
C TRP A 10 31.11 -27.68 30.97
N ASP A 11 32.42 -27.69 31.26
CA ASP A 11 33.43 -26.96 30.52
C ASP A 11 33.73 -27.71 29.23
N ILE A 12 33.54 -27.05 28.10
CA ILE A 12 33.96 -27.57 26.80
C ILE A 12 35.43 -27.24 26.62
N PHE A 13 36.29 -28.23 26.83
CA PHE A 13 37.69 -28.17 26.45
C PHE A 13 37.86 -28.35 24.93
N CYS A 14 38.34 -27.32 24.25
CA CYS A 14 38.93 -27.49 22.92
C CYS A 14 40.36 -28.04 23.06
N TYR A 15 40.58 -29.26 22.64
CA TYR A 15 41.91 -29.86 22.52
C TYR A 15 42.67 -29.24 21.34
N VAL A 16 43.86 -28.70 21.62
CA VAL A 16 44.92 -28.41 20.65
C VAL A 16 46.08 -29.33 20.93
N PRO A 17 46.63 -30.09 19.96
CA PRO A 17 47.74 -31.02 20.20
C PRO A 17 49.06 -30.30 20.51
N LEU A 18 49.68 -30.67 21.61
CA LEU A 18 51.01 -30.23 22.01
C LEU A 18 52.06 -30.92 21.15
N CYS A 19 52.78 -30.17 20.33
CA CYS A 19 54.06 -30.58 19.78
C CYS A 19 55.20 -30.12 20.70
N PHE A 20 55.84 -31.07 21.35
CA PHE A 20 57.07 -30.84 22.09
C PHE A 20 58.26 -30.68 21.14
N TRP A 21 58.92 -29.52 21.15
CA TRP A 21 60.35 -29.38 20.85
C TRP A 21 61.00 -28.19 21.60
N LYS A 22 61.91 -28.55 22.44
CA LYS A 22 63.01 -27.83 23.17
C LYS A 22 62.95 -26.28 23.28
N ARG A 23 62.92 -25.88 24.58
CA ARG A 23 63.52 -24.66 25.16
C ARG A 23 63.20 -23.31 24.48
N ASN A 24 62.11 -22.74 24.85
CA ASN A 24 61.99 -21.33 25.27
C ASN A 24 60.51 -21.13 25.71
N VAL A 25 60.34 -20.77 26.98
CA VAL A 25 59.00 -20.47 27.53
C VAL A 25 58.60 -19.11 27.00
N ILE A 26 57.74 -19.07 26.02
CA ILE A 26 57.01 -17.86 25.61
C ILE A 26 55.71 -17.88 26.39
N LEU A 27 55.55 -16.96 27.35
CA LEU A 27 54.27 -16.67 27.98
C LEU A 27 53.36 -16.03 26.94
N ILE A 28 52.45 -16.82 26.37
CA ILE A 28 51.36 -16.29 25.55
C ILE A 28 50.26 -15.82 26.50
N THR A 29 50.13 -14.51 26.66
CA THR A 29 48.97 -13.89 27.31
C THR A 29 47.78 -14.09 26.39
N ILE A 30 46.91 -15.04 26.70
CA ILE A 30 45.62 -15.19 26.01
C ILE A 30 44.73 -14.03 26.46
N GLN A 31 44.65 -12.99 25.65
CA GLN A 31 43.53 -12.05 25.77
C GLN A 31 42.23 -12.83 25.55
N LYS A 32 41.40 -12.88 26.59
CA LYS A 32 40.00 -13.32 26.48
C LYS A 32 39.27 -12.38 25.49
N GLY A 33 39.29 -12.73 24.22
CA GLY A 33 38.35 -12.19 23.27
C GLY A 33 36.95 -12.62 23.73
N ARG A 34 36.12 -11.68 24.16
CA ARG A 34 34.69 -11.89 24.28
C ARG A 34 34.19 -12.24 22.88
N CYS A 35 33.95 -13.51 22.62
CA CYS A 35 33.09 -13.94 21.55
C CYS A 35 31.68 -13.60 22.02
N SER A 36 31.20 -12.39 21.72
CA SER A 36 29.79 -12.06 21.82
C SER A 36 29.13 -12.85 20.71
N THR A 37 28.57 -14.00 21.01
CA THR A 37 27.49 -14.58 20.19
C THR A 37 26.33 -13.59 20.30
N GLU A 38 26.29 -12.58 19.41
CA GLU A 38 25.10 -11.80 19.25
C GLU A 38 23.98 -12.77 18.88
N MET A 39 23.04 -12.94 19.80
CA MET A 39 21.83 -13.72 19.52
C MET A 39 21.15 -13.07 18.34
N LYS A 40 21.03 -13.81 17.25
CA LYS A 40 20.37 -13.36 16.04
C LYS A 40 18.96 -12.90 16.38
N LYS A 41 18.63 -11.63 16.13
CA LYS A 41 17.30 -11.08 16.38
C LYS A 41 16.25 -11.86 15.59
N THR A 42 15.12 -12.13 16.21
CA THR A 42 13.99 -12.82 15.56
C THR A 42 13.10 -11.79 14.88
N VAL A 43 12.69 -12.05 13.65
CA VAL A 43 11.70 -11.22 12.96
C VAL A 43 10.30 -11.58 13.46
N SER A 44 9.59 -10.60 14.01
CA SER A 44 8.20 -10.76 14.48
C SER A 44 7.23 -10.15 13.47
N ILE A 45 6.67 -10.97 12.58
CA ILE A 45 5.77 -10.50 11.52
C ILE A 45 4.44 -10.05 12.12
N GLY A 46 4.00 -8.83 11.77
CA GLY A 46 2.69 -8.30 12.14
C GLY A 46 2.55 -7.81 13.57
N LYS A 47 3.64 -7.76 14.34
CA LYS A 47 3.61 -7.25 15.69
C LYS A 47 3.42 -5.73 15.70
N GLN A 48 2.42 -5.26 16.43
CA GLN A 48 2.02 -3.85 16.52
C GLN A 48 2.23 -3.25 17.90
N ASP A 49 2.51 -4.07 18.89
CA ASP A 49 2.78 -3.69 20.28
C ASP A 49 4.28 -3.42 20.44
N PHE A 50 4.63 -2.16 20.66
CA PHE A 50 6.02 -1.71 20.78
C PHE A 50 6.70 -2.29 22.03
N ALA A 51 6.02 -2.30 23.18
CA ALA A 51 6.57 -2.82 24.41
C ALA A 51 6.95 -4.31 24.27
N SER A 52 6.01 -5.11 23.76
CA SER A 52 6.25 -6.53 23.51
C SER A 52 7.36 -6.79 22.49
N LEU A 53 7.50 -5.91 21.47
CA LEU A 53 8.58 -6.01 20.47
C LEU A 53 9.94 -5.80 21.11
N ARG A 54 10.06 -4.82 22.01
CA ARG A 54 11.28 -4.48 22.74
C ARG A 54 11.63 -5.56 23.77
N GLU A 55 10.67 -6.01 24.57
CA GLU A 55 10.84 -7.06 25.59
C GLU A 55 11.35 -8.38 25.01
N GLN A 56 10.87 -8.75 23.82
CA GLN A 56 11.27 -9.98 23.15
C GLN A 56 12.57 -9.84 22.34
N ASN A 57 13.22 -8.67 22.38
CA ASN A 57 14.41 -8.36 21.57
C ASN A 57 14.22 -8.73 20.09
N SER A 58 13.01 -8.43 19.56
CA SER A 58 12.69 -8.65 18.17
C SER A 58 13.42 -7.66 17.26
N PHE A 59 13.59 -8.03 15.98
CA PHE A 59 14.13 -7.11 14.98
C PHE A 59 13.26 -5.84 14.92
N TYR A 60 13.89 -4.69 15.07
CA TYR A 60 13.25 -3.38 15.03
C TYR A 60 14.21 -2.37 14.40
N ILE A 61 13.71 -1.60 13.44
CA ILE A 61 14.40 -0.44 12.88
C ILE A 61 13.96 0.78 13.67
N ASP A 62 14.93 1.47 14.26
CA ASP A 62 14.67 2.60 15.16
C ASP A 62 14.02 3.78 14.44
N LYS A 63 12.81 4.11 14.84
CA LYS A 63 12.03 5.26 14.37
C LYS A 63 11.69 6.23 15.51
N THR A 64 12.39 6.13 16.65
CA THR A 64 12.08 6.95 17.83
C THR A 64 12.38 8.44 17.63
N ASP A 65 13.13 8.82 16.62
CA ASP A 65 13.30 10.23 16.23
C ASP A 65 11.97 10.89 15.77
N LEU A 66 10.95 10.10 15.42
CA LEU A 66 9.58 10.60 15.24
C LEU A 66 9.07 11.32 16.49
N ILE A 67 9.37 10.79 17.68
CA ILE A 67 8.98 11.40 18.96
C ILE A 67 9.52 12.83 19.06
N ARG A 68 10.82 12.98 18.75
CA ARG A 68 11.50 14.29 18.73
C ARG A 68 10.86 15.22 17.71
N ALA A 69 10.78 14.78 16.46
CA ALA A 69 10.30 15.58 15.35
C ALA A 69 8.85 16.08 15.61
N TRP A 70 7.98 15.19 16.06
CA TRP A 70 6.59 15.54 16.39
C TRP A 70 6.48 16.48 17.59
N TRP A 71 7.27 16.24 18.63
CA TRP A 71 7.23 17.10 19.80
C TRP A 71 7.76 18.51 19.51
N GLU A 72 8.79 18.64 18.71
CA GLU A 72 9.42 19.91 18.34
C GLU A 72 8.64 20.69 17.28
N SER A 73 7.77 20.06 16.47
CA SER A 73 6.92 20.74 15.50
C SER A 73 5.94 21.73 16.17
N GLN A 74 5.54 21.47 17.40
CA GLN A 74 4.54 22.24 18.17
C GLN A 74 3.15 22.30 17.52
N ASP A 75 2.84 21.41 16.60
CA ASP A 75 1.51 21.30 16.01
C ASP A 75 0.49 20.81 17.08
N ASP A 76 -0.67 21.44 17.12
CA ASP A 76 -1.76 21.00 18.01
C ASP A 76 -2.30 19.63 17.58
N ILE A 77 -2.54 19.49 16.29
CA ILE A 77 -3.11 18.27 15.70
C ILE A 77 -2.34 17.92 14.42
N THR A 78 -1.81 16.72 14.37
CA THR A 78 -1.10 16.19 13.21
C THR A 78 -1.88 15.01 12.61
N LEU A 79 -2.27 15.10 11.35
CA LEU A 79 -2.81 13.99 10.58
C LEU A 79 -1.73 13.43 9.65
N ILE A 80 -1.37 12.17 9.83
CA ILE A 80 -0.35 11.51 9.01
C ILE A 80 -1.02 10.42 8.16
N THR A 81 -0.99 10.61 6.85
CA THR A 81 -1.49 9.60 5.92
C THR A 81 -0.33 8.88 5.24
N ARG A 82 -0.32 7.56 5.35
CA ARG A 82 0.67 6.67 4.74
C ARG A 82 -0.03 5.38 4.27
N PRO A 83 0.50 4.70 3.26
CA PRO A 83 -0.08 3.44 2.80
C PRO A 83 -0.22 2.40 3.92
N ARG A 84 -0.97 1.34 3.66
CA ARG A 84 -1.12 0.23 4.61
C ARG A 84 0.24 -0.44 4.87
N ARG A 85 0.44 -0.94 6.10
CA ARG A 85 1.66 -1.68 6.51
C ARG A 85 2.95 -0.86 6.54
N PHE A 86 2.87 0.47 6.63
CA PHE A 86 4.01 1.38 6.77
C PHE A 86 4.38 1.70 8.22
N GLY A 87 3.96 0.89 9.17
CA GLY A 87 4.33 1.03 10.58
C GLY A 87 3.51 2.07 11.35
N LYS A 88 2.39 2.58 10.81
CA LYS A 88 1.53 3.57 11.49
C LYS A 88 1.16 3.15 12.90
N THR A 89 0.49 2.03 13.05
CA THR A 89 0.05 1.50 14.35
C THR A 89 1.20 1.29 15.33
N LEU A 90 2.35 0.75 14.85
CA LEU A 90 3.53 0.54 15.70
C LEU A 90 4.11 1.88 16.19
N ASN A 91 4.20 2.88 15.32
CA ASN A 91 4.66 4.21 15.69
C ASN A 91 3.69 4.91 16.65
N MET A 92 2.38 4.73 16.48
CA MET A 92 1.36 5.23 17.42
C MET A 92 1.48 4.57 18.78
N ASP A 93 1.69 3.25 18.84
CA ASP A 93 1.91 2.54 20.11
C ASP A 93 3.25 2.92 20.76
N MET A 94 4.29 3.17 19.96
CA MET A 94 5.55 3.74 20.43
C MET A 94 5.36 5.12 21.07
N LEU A 95 4.59 6.01 20.45
CA LEU A 95 4.26 7.33 21.04
C LEU A 95 3.48 7.18 22.34
N LYS A 96 2.51 6.25 22.40
CA LYS A 96 1.79 5.92 23.62
C LYS A 96 2.74 5.43 24.72
N CYS A 97 3.62 4.45 24.42
CA CYS A 97 4.60 3.95 25.39
C CYS A 97 5.58 5.02 25.86
N PHE A 98 5.89 6.00 25.00
CA PHE A 98 6.80 7.08 25.37
C PHE A 98 6.12 8.12 26.26
N PHE A 99 4.94 8.63 25.88
CA PHE A 99 4.34 9.76 26.59
C PHE A 99 3.48 9.35 27.77
N SER A 100 2.84 8.17 27.72
CA SER A 100 1.83 7.79 28.71
C SER A 100 2.43 7.57 30.10
N ASN A 101 1.82 8.21 31.10
CA ASN A 101 2.12 8.01 32.51
C ASN A 101 1.86 6.57 33.01
N GLN A 102 1.12 5.77 32.27
CA GLN A 102 0.99 4.33 32.51
C GLN A 102 2.31 3.57 32.24
N TYR A 103 3.22 4.18 31.49
CA TYR A 103 4.54 3.65 31.15
C TYR A 103 5.68 4.43 31.82
N ALA A 104 5.40 5.20 32.90
CA ALA A 104 6.39 6.05 33.55
C ALA A 104 7.64 5.26 34.01
N ASP A 105 7.48 4.01 34.45
CA ASP A 105 8.56 3.15 34.91
C ASP A 105 9.15 2.28 33.79
N ARG A 106 8.80 2.53 32.52
CA ARG A 106 9.18 1.71 31.37
C ARG A 106 10.17 2.40 30.43
N GLY A 107 11.09 3.20 30.98
CA GLY A 107 12.21 3.76 30.22
C GLY A 107 13.11 2.71 29.57
N ASP A 108 13.14 1.48 30.13
CA ASP A 108 13.81 0.31 29.60
C ASP A 108 13.46 0.02 28.13
N LEU A 109 12.24 0.31 27.72
CA LEU A 109 11.78 0.11 26.34
C LEU A 109 12.54 0.97 25.31
N PHE A 110 13.11 2.09 25.74
CA PHE A 110 13.80 3.04 24.87
C PHE A 110 15.32 2.96 24.98
N GLU A 111 15.86 2.16 25.89
CA GLU A 111 17.32 1.97 26.03
C GLU A 111 17.95 1.50 24.73
N GLY A 112 19.04 2.15 24.34
CA GLY A 112 19.76 1.86 23.11
C GLY A 112 19.13 2.42 21.83
N LEU A 113 18.00 3.16 21.92
CA LEU A 113 17.37 3.84 20.81
C LEU A 113 17.78 5.33 20.76
N SER A 114 17.62 5.95 19.59
CA SER A 114 18.03 7.31 19.27
C SER A 114 17.48 8.33 20.28
N ILE A 115 16.18 8.26 20.57
CA ILE A 115 15.51 9.18 21.51
C ILE A 115 16.11 9.13 22.92
N TRP A 116 16.69 8.01 23.32
CA TRP A 116 17.21 7.82 24.68
C TRP A 116 18.60 8.40 24.91
N THR A 117 19.26 8.91 23.86
CA THR A 117 20.62 9.49 23.96
C THR A 117 20.67 10.81 24.74
N GLU A 118 19.58 11.60 24.73
CA GLU A 118 19.51 12.91 25.36
C GLU A 118 18.69 12.89 26.66
N GLU A 119 19.20 13.52 27.73
CA GLU A 119 18.54 13.64 29.03
C GLU A 119 17.18 14.33 28.96
N LYS A 120 17.05 15.33 28.09
CA LYS A 120 15.80 16.07 27.85
C LYS A 120 14.64 15.12 27.56
N TRP A 121 14.86 14.10 26.72
CA TRP A 121 13.81 13.17 26.32
C TRP A 121 13.52 12.13 27.39
N ARG A 122 14.55 11.67 28.13
CA ARG A 122 14.36 10.78 29.29
C ARG A 122 13.45 11.40 30.34
N GLY A 123 13.63 12.72 30.61
CA GLY A 123 12.79 13.45 31.55
C GLY A 123 11.36 13.69 31.08
N LEU A 124 11.07 13.55 29.77
CA LEU A 124 9.74 13.71 29.20
C LEU A 124 8.96 12.39 29.16
N GLN A 125 9.66 11.25 29.15
CA GLN A 125 9.06 9.93 29.07
C GLN A 125 8.11 9.69 30.26
N GLY A 126 6.92 9.13 29.98
CA GLY A 126 5.95 8.72 30.98
C GLY A 126 5.26 9.87 31.73
N THR A 127 5.24 11.08 31.15
CA THR A 127 4.78 12.27 31.91
C THR A 127 3.40 12.81 31.55
N TYR A 128 2.71 12.27 30.55
CA TYR A 128 1.41 12.73 30.09
C TYR A 128 0.31 11.67 30.25
N PRO A 129 -0.93 12.05 30.55
CA PRO A 129 -2.06 11.19 30.29
C PRO A 129 -2.26 11.05 28.77
N VAL A 130 -2.43 9.82 28.28
CA VAL A 130 -2.58 9.52 26.85
C VAL A 130 -3.86 8.72 26.64
N LEU A 131 -4.70 9.18 25.72
CA LEU A 131 -5.85 8.42 25.21
C LEU A 131 -5.49 7.84 23.85
N PHE A 132 -5.61 6.52 23.71
CA PHE A 132 -5.32 5.81 22.48
C PHE A 132 -6.57 5.11 21.96
N LEU A 133 -6.99 5.46 20.75
CA LEU A 133 -8.09 4.82 20.03
C LEU A 133 -7.60 4.26 18.71
N SER A 134 -8.19 3.15 18.25
CA SER A 134 -7.94 2.63 16.92
C SER A 134 -9.24 2.23 16.23
N PHE A 135 -9.52 2.83 15.08
CA PHE A 135 -10.70 2.50 14.29
C PHE A 135 -10.46 1.37 13.28
N ALA A 136 -9.32 0.68 13.36
CA ALA A 136 -8.98 -0.43 12.47
C ALA A 136 -10.05 -1.54 12.40
N ALA A 137 -10.73 -1.81 13.52
CA ALA A 137 -11.78 -2.81 13.63
C ALA A 137 -13.21 -2.25 13.44
N VAL A 138 -13.36 -0.94 13.23
CA VAL A 138 -14.67 -0.29 13.08
C VAL A 138 -15.15 -0.47 11.65
N LYS A 139 -15.88 -1.56 11.42
CA LYS A 139 -16.39 -1.97 10.10
C LYS A 139 -17.78 -2.56 10.25
N ALA A 140 -18.74 -2.01 9.53
CA ALA A 140 -20.08 -2.56 9.42
C ALA A 140 -20.80 -2.00 8.19
N ASP A 141 -21.80 -2.73 7.73
CA ASP A 141 -22.66 -2.36 6.61
C ASP A 141 -23.78 -1.38 7.00
N GLN A 142 -23.97 -1.14 8.31
CA GLN A 142 -25.02 -0.26 8.82
C GLN A 142 -24.46 0.84 9.74
N LEU A 143 -24.97 2.07 9.57
CA LEU A 143 -24.59 3.23 10.36
C LEU A 143 -24.72 3.02 11.86
N SER A 144 -25.82 2.39 12.32
CA SER A 144 -26.06 2.13 13.74
C SER A 144 -24.99 1.24 14.37
N GLU A 145 -24.47 0.27 13.63
CA GLU A 145 -23.46 -0.65 14.14
C GLU A 145 -22.07 0.01 14.18
N VAL A 146 -21.73 0.83 13.17
CA VAL A 146 -20.48 1.61 13.18
C VAL A 146 -20.44 2.56 14.38
N LYS A 147 -21.55 3.28 14.65
CA LYS A 147 -21.65 4.16 15.81
C LYS A 147 -21.49 3.38 17.12
N LYS A 148 -22.15 2.22 17.26
CA LYS A 148 -22.00 1.37 18.45
C LYS A 148 -20.55 0.91 18.63
N GLN A 149 -19.86 0.51 17.55
CA GLN A 149 -18.46 0.09 17.62
C GLN A 149 -17.54 1.24 18.10
N ILE A 150 -17.75 2.47 17.61
CA ILE A 150 -17.01 3.65 18.07
C ILE A 150 -17.33 3.91 19.55
N ASN A 151 -18.61 3.88 19.92
CA ASN A 151 -19.04 4.08 21.32
C ASN A 151 -18.47 3.02 22.26
N MET A 152 -18.34 1.76 21.81
CA MET A 152 -17.69 0.69 22.58
C MET A 152 -16.22 1.01 22.89
N GLN A 153 -15.48 1.52 21.89
CA GLN A 153 -14.08 1.93 22.12
C GLN A 153 -13.97 3.09 23.10
N ILE A 154 -14.87 4.07 22.99
CA ILE A 154 -14.94 5.17 23.95
C ILE A 154 -15.28 4.66 25.36
N ALA A 155 -16.25 3.75 25.46
CA ALA A 155 -16.62 3.14 26.75
C ALA A 155 -15.45 2.35 27.36
N GLN A 156 -14.65 1.68 26.53
CA GLN A 156 -13.43 1.01 26.99
C GLN A 156 -12.41 1.99 27.56
N LEU A 157 -12.18 3.14 26.91
CA LEU A 157 -11.31 4.18 27.48
C LEU A 157 -11.80 4.67 28.85
N TYR A 158 -13.10 4.82 29.03
CA TYR A 158 -13.66 5.18 30.32
C TYR A 158 -13.44 4.07 31.37
N GLU A 159 -13.56 2.80 30.98
CA GLU A 159 -13.31 1.70 31.90
C GLU A 159 -11.82 1.60 32.30
N GLU A 160 -10.89 1.87 31.39
CA GLU A 160 -9.45 1.95 31.68
C GLU A 160 -9.11 3.05 32.69
N HIS A 161 -9.94 4.11 32.75
CA HIS A 161 -9.77 5.26 33.66
C HIS A 161 -10.80 5.27 34.81
N ARG A 162 -11.38 4.12 35.14
CA ARG A 162 -12.44 4.01 36.15
C ARG A 162 -12.06 4.54 37.54
N TYR A 163 -10.75 4.56 37.86
CA TYR A 163 -10.23 5.16 39.09
C TYR A 163 -10.61 6.64 39.26
N LEU A 164 -11.00 7.36 38.20
CA LEU A 164 -11.51 8.74 38.29
C LEU A 164 -12.82 8.86 39.06
N LEU A 165 -13.58 7.76 39.19
CA LEU A 165 -14.81 7.74 40.01
C LEU A 165 -14.52 7.66 41.50
N ASP A 166 -13.29 7.33 41.89
CA ASP A 166 -12.90 7.23 43.27
C ASP A 166 -12.67 8.62 43.87
N GLY A 167 -13.04 8.78 45.13
CA GLY A 167 -12.86 10.05 45.84
C GLY A 167 -13.82 11.16 45.40
N ASN A 168 -13.36 12.42 45.54
CA ASN A 168 -14.19 13.64 45.37
C ASN A 168 -13.79 14.47 44.15
N LEU A 169 -13.01 13.94 43.22
CA LEU A 169 -12.57 14.66 42.02
C LEU A 169 -13.76 15.05 41.14
N LEU A 170 -14.68 14.14 40.94
CA LEU A 170 -15.91 14.32 40.18
C LEU A 170 -17.10 14.55 41.12
N SER A 171 -17.95 15.50 40.76
CA SER A 171 -19.25 15.68 41.39
C SER A 171 -20.16 14.47 41.12
N GLU A 172 -21.22 14.28 41.91
CA GLU A 172 -22.16 13.17 41.72
C GLU A 172 -22.84 13.22 40.34
N ASN A 173 -23.11 14.40 39.81
CA ASN A 173 -23.62 14.54 38.44
C ASN A 173 -22.59 14.08 37.39
N GLU A 174 -21.33 14.45 37.55
CA GLU A 174 -20.26 14.01 36.64
C GLU A 174 -20.01 12.50 36.72
N LYS A 175 -20.09 11.93 37.94
CA LYS A 175 -20.03 10.47 38.12
C LYS A 175 -21.20 9.76 37.44
N ALA A 176 -22.39 10.35 37.47
CA ALA A 176 -23.55 9.81 36.75
C ALA A 176 -23.34 9.86 35.23
N MET A 177 -22.85 11.00 34.69
CA MET A 177 -22.49 11.13 33.27
C MET A 177 -21.40 10.12 32.87
N TYR A 178 -20.36 9.97 33.71
CA TYR A 178 -19.29 9.00 33.48
C TYR A 178 -19.82 7.56 33.36
N ARG A 179 -20.74 7.15 34.26
CA ARG A 179 -21.33 5.82 34.28
C ARG A 179 -22.30 5.55 33.12
N ASN A 180 -22.85 6.60 32.49
CA ASN A 180 -23.74 6.50 31.34
C ASN A 180 -23.01 6.26 30.04
N VAL A 181 -21.67 6.45 30.00
CA VAL A 181 -20.88 6.17 28.81
C VAL A 181 -20.94 4.67 28.50
N SER A 182 -21.52 4.36 27.36
CA SER A 182 -21.77 2.99 26.91
C SER A 182 -21.87 2.93 25.39
N MET A 183 -21.96 1.74 24.83
CA MET A 183 -22.16 1.57 23.39
C MET A 183 -23.51 2.12 22.88
N TYR A 184 -24.44 2.43 23.75
CA TYR A 184 -25.79 2.94 23.45
C TYR A 184 -25.93 4.45 23.63
N MET A 185 -24.82 5.19 23.78
CA MET A 185 -24.85 6.64 23.86
C MET A 185 -25.54 7.27 22.64
N GLU A 186 -26.30 8.32 22.89
CA GLU A 186 -26.81 9.18 21.83
C GLU A 186 -25.67 9.98 21.17
N ASP A 187 -25.89 10.45 19.92
CA ASP A 187 -24.86 11.17 19.15
C ASP A 187 -24.27 12.38 19.90
N ALA A 188 -25.11 13.11 20.64
CA ALA A 188 -24.67 14.26 21.43
C ALA A 188 -23.74 13.84 22.58
N GLU A 189 -24.07 12.77 23.30
CA GLU A 189 -23.25 12.25 24.40
C GLU A 189 -21.92 11.71 23.85
N SER A 190 -21.98 10.93 22.77
CA SER A 190 -20.81 10.39 22.10
C SER A 190 -19.85 11.50 21.63
N SER A 191 -20.38 12.57 21.05
CA SER A 191 -19.58 13.68 20.52
C SER A 191 -18.71 14.36 21.57
N PHE A 192 -19.21 14.53 22.78
CA PHE A 192 -18.48 15.21 23.88
C PHE A 192 -17.70 14.26 24.79
N SER A 193 -17.87 12.96 24.65
CA SER A 193 -17.30 11.98 25.58
C SER A 193 -15.78 12.07 25.72
N ILE A 194 -15.03 12.17 24.62
CA ILE A 194 -13.56 12.25 24.67
C ILE A 194 -13.12 13.58 25.30
N ASN A 195 -13.79 14.70 24.99
CA ASN A 195 -13.49 15.99 25.59
C ASN A 195 -13.69 15.96 27.13
N LEU A 196 -14.79 15.38 27.59
CA LEU A 196 -15.07 15.20 29.02
C LEU A 196 -14.01 14.33 29.69
N LEU A 197 -13.59 13.25 29.07
CA LEU A 197 -12.53 12.41 29.63
C LEU A 197 -11.20 13.16 29.70
N CYS A 198 -10.86 13.96 28.68
CA CYS A 198 -9.70 14.87 28.75
C CYS A 198 -9.80 15.84 29.94
N GLN A 199 -10.98 16.42 30.18
CA GLN A 199 -11.21 17.32 31.33
C GLN A 199 -11.00 16.61 32.68
N TYR A 200 -11.49 15.39 32.81
CA TYR A 200 -11.35 14.62 34.07
C TYR A 200 -9.90 14.21 34.30
N LEU A 201 -9.19 13.76 33.26
CA LEU A 201 -7.77 13.43 33.35
C LEU A 201 -6.91 14.66 33.67
N TYR A 202 -7.22 15.81 33.04
CA TYR A 202 -6.52 17.06 33.34
C TYR A 202 -6.67 17.45 34.81
N ARG A 203 -7.89 17.35 35.38
CA ARG A 203 -8.12 17.61 36.80
C ARG A 203 -7.37 16.63 37.71
N TYR A 204 -7.23 15.37 37.29
CA TYR A 204 -6.57 14.34 38.08
C TYR A 204 -5.03 14.47 38.06
N TYR A 205 -4.45 14.65 36.88
CA TYR A 205 -3.00 14.67 36.70
C TYR A 205 -2.37 16.07 36.69
N GLY A 206 -3.14 17.11 36.57
CA GLY A 206 -2.64 18.49 36.41
C GLY A 206 -1.93 18.74 35.09
N LYS A 207 -2.05 17.81 34.13
CA LYS A 207 -1.46 17.90 32.81
C LYS A 207 -2.50 17.67 31.73
N LYS A 208 -2.35 18.38 30.60
CA LYS A 208 -3.18 18.21 29.43
C LYS A 208 -2.98 16.82 28.84
N VAL A 209 -3.93 16.36 28.05
CA VAL A 209 -4.02 15.01 27.52
C VAL A 209 -3.48 14.96 26.09
N ILE A 210 -2.74 13.93 25.77
CA ILE A 210 -2.37 13.58 24.39
C ILE A 210 -3.41 12.59 23.86
N VAL A 211 -3.95 12.85 22.66
CA VAL A 211 -4.90 11.95 21.99
C VAL A 211 -4.26 11.35 20.75
N LEU A 212 -4.25 10.02 20.69
CA LEU A 212 -3.72 9.24 19.57
C LEU A 212 -4.88 8.45 18.93
N LEU A 213 -5.15 8.69 17.64
CA LEU A 213 -6.23 8.04 16.89
C LEU A 213 -5.67 7.34 15.67
N ASP A 214 -5.64 6.01 15.70
CA ASP A 214 -5.14 5.20 14.60
C ASP A 214 -6.26 4.77 13.64
N GLU A 215 -5.95 4.75 12.33
CA GLU A 215 -6.86 4.36 11.23
C GLU A 215 -8.22 5.08 11.24
N TYR A 216 -8.19 6.41 11.39
CA TYR A 216 -9.39 7.25 11.50
C TYR A 216 -10.33 7.14 10.30
N ASP A 217 -9.81 6.80 9.13
CA ASP A 217 -10.52 6.75 7.85
C ASP A 217 -11.14 5.37 7.53
N THR A 218 -10.85 4.35 8.32
CA THR A 218 -11.42 2.99 8.10
C THR A 218 -12.96 3.01 8.11
N PRO A 219 -13.67 3.56 9.12
CA PRO A 219 -15.12 3.56 9.12
C PRO A 219 -15.72 4.48 8.04
N MET A 220 -14.93 5.40 7.50
CA MET A 220 -15.36 6.26 6.41
C MET A 220 -15.39 5.52 5.07
N GLN A 221 -14.40 4.64 4.82
CA GLN A 221 -14.41 3.78 3.65
C GLN A 221 -15.64 2.87 3.66
N GLU A 222 -16.00 2.30 4.82
CA GLU A 222 -17.22 1.51 4.99
C GLU A 222 -18.48 2.36 4.72
N ALA A 223 -18.53 3.58 5.25
CA ALA A 223 -19.66 4.49 5.05
C ALA A 223 -19.88 4.84 3.56
N TYR A 224 -18.80 5.01 2.81
CA TYR A 224 -18.85 5.25 1.38
C TYR A 224 -19.35 4.01 0.62
N VAL A 225 -18.78 2.84 0.89
CA VAL A 225 -19.14 1.59 0.19
C VAL A 225 -20.60 1.20 0.45
N HIS A 226 -21.11 1.44 1.68
CA HIS A 226 -22.46 1.03 2.11
C HIS A 226 -23.50 2.16 2.05
N GLY A 227 -23.14 3.34 1.55
CA GLY A 227 -24.08 4.42 1.21
C GLY A 227 -24.65 5.22 2.40
N TYR A 228 -23.98 5.23 3.57
CA TYR A 228 -24.39 6.04 4.72
C TYR A 228 -23.39 7.19 5.04
N TRP A 229 -22.67 7.64 4.03
CA TRP A 229 -21.60 8.64 4.10
C TRP A 229 -22.02 9.94 4.79
N ASP A 230 -23.05 10.62 4.32
CA ASP A 230 -23.43 11.96 4.79
C ASP A 230 -23.77 11.99 6.28
N THR A 231 -24.54 11.01 6.74
CA THR A 231 -24.94 10.92 8.14
C THR A 231 -23.78 10.56 9.03
N PHE A 232 -22.89 9.67 8.56
CA PHE A 232 -21.72 9.26 9.32
C PHE A 232 -20.68 10.38 9.43
N THR A 233 -20.41 11.09 8.33
CA THR A 233 -19.47 12.24 8.34
C THR A 233 -19.97 13.37 9.23
N SER A 234 -21.27 13.62 9.31
CA SER A 234 -21.86 14.59 10.26
C SER A 234 -21.62 14.19 11.71
N PHE A 235 -21.83 12.92 12.05
CA PHE A 235 -21.55 12.38 13.39
C PHE A 235 -20.06 12.50 13.73
N LEU A 236 -19.17 12.05 12.83
CA LEU A 236 -17.73 12.07 13.06
C LEU A 236 -17.17 13.50 13.16
N ARG A 237 -17.72 14.44 12.37
CA ARG A 237 -17.40 15.87 12.47
C ARG A 237 -17.71 16.42 13.85
N SER A 238 -18.86 16.09 14.42
CA SER A 238 -19.25 16.52 15.76
C SER A 238 -18.30 15.98 16.82
N LEU A 239 -17.95 14.69 16.75
CA LEU A 239 -17.00 14.06 17.65
C LEU A 239 -15.60 14.69 17.55
N PHE A 240 -15.10 14.93 16.34
CA PHE A 240 -13.77 15.48 16.12
C PHE A 240 -13.71 16.96 16.50
N ASN A 241 -14.73 17.75 16.21
CA ASN A 241 -14.81 19.14 16.66
C ASN A 241 -14.77 19.26 18.18
N ALA A 242 -15.56 18.46 18.88
CA ALA A 242 -15.56 18.48 20.34
C ALA A 242 -14.23 18.00 20.94
N THR A 243 -13.57 17.03 20.31
CA THR A 243 -12.31 16.45 20.79
C THR A 243 -11.12 17.34 20.50
N PHE A 244 -11.02 17.90 19.29
CA PHE A 244 -9.81 18.52 18.76
C PHE A 244 -9.91 20.03 18.64
N LYS A 245 -11.10 20.59 18.35
CA LYS A 245 -11.29 22.02 18.24
C LYS A 245 -11.65 22.61 19.60
N SER A 246 -10.90 23.65 19.98
CA SER A 246 -11.21 24.39 21.22
C SER A 246 -11.28 23.52 22.48
N ASN A 247 -10.56 22.42 22.55
CA ASN A 247 -10.42 21.59 23.73
C ASN A 247 -9.26 22.11 24.60
N PRO A 248 -9.52 22.84 25.71
CA PRO A 248 -8.46 23.42 26.52
C PRO A 248 -7.66 22.38 27.29
N TYR A 249 -8.14 21.15 27.36
CA TYR A 249 -7.53 20.05 28.09
C TYR A 249 -6.65 19.15 27.16
N LEU A 250 -6.66 19.42 25.86
CA LEU A 250 -5.83 18.75 24.89
C LEU A 250 -4.42 19.38 24.89
N GLU A 251 -3.39 18.57 24.98
CA GLU A 251 -2.01 18.99 24.74
C GLU A 251 -1.71 18.96 23.26
N ARG A 252 -1.85 17.78 22.64
CA ARG A 252 -1.66 17.51 21.22
C ARG A 252 -2.41 16.27 20.78
N ALA A 253 -2.55 16.10 19.47
CA ALA A 253 -3.12 14.90 18.91
C ALA A 253 -2.35 14.43 17.66
N VAL A 254 -2.30 13.11 17.48
CA VAL A 254 -1.91 12.47 16.23
C VAL A 254 -3.05 11.61 15.72
N LEU A 255 -3.40 11.80 14.46
CA LEU A 255 -4.32 10.95 13.73
C LEU A 255 -3.56 10.23 12.61
N THR A 256 -3.83 8.95 12.39
CA THR A 256 -3.27 8.22 11.25
C THR A 256 -4.34 7.58 10.39
N GLY A 257 -4.06 7.51 9.09
CA GLY A 257 -4.93 6.88 8.11
C GLY A 257 -4.18 6.57 6.81
N ILE A 258 -4.92 6.13 5.79
CA ILE A 258 -4.39 5.93 4.44
C ILE A 258 -4.68 7.16 3.59
N THR A 259 -5.90 7.67 3.70
CA THR A 259 -6.43 8.72 2.85
C THR A 259 -6.53 10.04 3.61
N ARG A 260 -6.29 11.14 2.90
CA ARG A 260 -6.70 12.46 3.36
C ARG A 260 -8.13 12.68 2.92
N VAL A 261 -9.06 12.58 3.85
CA VAL A 261 -10.45 12.95 3.55
C VAL A 261 -10.57 14.47 3.49
N SER A 262 -11.32 14.97 2.50
CA SER A 262 -11.49 16.39 2.24
C SER A 262 -11.81 17.20 3.51
N LYS A 263 -11.18 18.37 3.63
CA LYS A 263 -11.49 19.33 4.70
C LYS A 263 -12.99 19.64 4.77
N GLN A 264 -13.69 19.68 3.64
CA GLN A 264 -15.11 20.05 3.57
C GLN A 264 -16.02 19.03 4.26
N SER A 265 -15.59 17.77 4.41
CA SER A 265 -16.44 16.73 5.00
C SER A 265 -16.32 16.64 6.54
N ILE A 266 -15.10 16.51 7.08
CA ILE A 266 -14.90 16.24 8.53
C ILE A 266 -14.04 17.29 9.21
N PHE A 267 -13.04 17.80 8.52
CA PHE A 267 -12.03 18.70 9.08
C PHE A 267 -12.26 20.16 8.70
N SER A 268 -13.41 20.52 8.12
CA SER A 268 -13.72 21.89 7.68
C SER A 268 -13.56 22.93 8.79
N ASP A 269 -13.85 22.52 10.00
CA ASP A 269 -13.84 23.39 11.16
C ASP A 269 -12.51 23.38 11.93
N LEU A 270 -11.59 22.46 11.65
CA LEU A 270 -10.30 22.34 12.31
C LEU A 270 -9.24 23.22 11.62
N ASN A 271 -9.01 24.41 12.16
CA ASN A 271 -8.01 25.35 11.63
C ASN A 271 -6.58 25.03 12.07
N ASN A 272 -6.44 24.22 13.12
CA ASN A 272 -5.18 23.84 13.77
C ASN A 272 -4.70 22.44 13.38
N LEU A 273 -5.19 21.91 12.23
CA LEU A 273 -4.80 20.60 11.72
C LEU A 273 -3.65 20.74 10.72
N ASN A 274 -2.49 20.17 11.03
CA ASN A 274 -1.40 19.94 10.09
C ASN A 274 -1.58 18.58 9.42
N VAL A 275 -1.63 18.56 8.09
CA VAL A 275 -1.89 17.35 7.29
C VAL A 275 -0.65 16.95 6.51
N ILE A 276 -0.13 15.77 6.81
CA ILE A 276 1.06 15.18 6.22
C ILE A 276 0.63 14.04 5.30
N THR A 277 0.81 14.24 4.01
CA THR A 277 0.48 13.27 2.97
C THR A 277 1.73 12.55 2.45
N THR A 278 1.57 11.69 1.44
CA THR A 278 2.69 11.04 0.75
C THR A 278 3.58 12.02 -0.02
N THR A 279 3.09 13.22 -0.33
CA THR A 279 3.86 14.28 -1.02
C THR A 279 4.52 15.27 -0.05
N SER A 280 4.28 15.15 1.26
CA SER A 280 4.88 15.99 2.29
C SER A 280 6.28 15.53 2.69
N GLU A 281 7.18 16.49 2.94
CA GLU A 281 8.56 16.24 3.41
C GLU A 281 8.59 15.79 4.87
N GLU A 282 7.66 16.32 5.68
CA GLU A 282 7.62 16.04 7.09
C GLU A 282 7.34 14.56 7.33
N TYR A 283 8.09 14.00 8.27
CA TYR A 283 8.00 12.59 8.70
C TYR A 283 8.20 11.55 7.57
N ALA A 284 8.79 11.94 6.43
CA ALA A 284 8.94 11.08 5.27
C ALA A 284 9.71 9.79 5.57
N THR A 285 10.75 9.83 6.41
CA THR A 285 11.61 8.70 6.74
C THR A 285 11.20 7.89 7.97
N PHE A 286 10.18 8.34 8.72
CA PHE A 286 9.73 7.64 9.94
C PHE A 286 8.69 6.56 9.65
N PHE A 287 8.05 6.62 8.49
CA PHE A 287 7.08 5.63 8.03
C PHE A 287 7.65 4.91 6.81
N GLY A 288 7.81 3.60 6.90
CA GLY A 288 8.58 2.83 5.93
C GLY A 288 10.04 2.68 6.35
N PHE A 289 10.80 1.95 5.55
CA PHE A 289 12.24 1.76 5.74
C PHE A 289 13.01 2.46 4.62
N THR A 290 14.05 3.20 4.95
CA THR A 290 14.96 3.78 3.98
C THR A 290 15.87 2.70 3.38
N GLU A 291 16.44 2.94 2.21
CA GLU A 291 17.38 2.02 1.56
C GLU A 291 18.56 1.65 2.49
N GLN A 292 19.11 2.63 3.19
CA GLN A 292 20.21 2.39 4.14
C GLN A 292 19.81 1.42 5.25
N GLU A 293 18.62 1.60 5.84
CA GLU A 293 18.09 0.73 6.89
C GLU A 293 17.84 -0.69 6.37
N VAL A 294 17.29 -0.81 5.15
CA VAL A 294 17.06 -2.12 4.51
C VAL A 294 18.37 -2.83 4.23
N PHE A 295 19.38 -2.13 3.69
CA PHE A 295 20.66 -2.72 3.37
C PHE A 295 21.41 -3.16 4.63
N GLN A 296 21.32 -2.38 5.71
CA GLN A 296 21.87 -2.76 7.01
C GLN A 296 21.15 -3.99 7.58
N ALA A 297 19.82 -4.05 7.46
CA ALA A 297 19.07 -5.24 7.88
C ALA A 297 19.43 -6.49 7.06
N LEU A 298 19.61 -6.36 5.75
CA LEU A 298 20.07 -7.47 4.91
C LEU A 298 21.45 -7.99 5.33
N GLU A 299 22.36 -7.09 5.70
CA GLU A 299 23.68 -7.48 6.23
C GLU A 299 23.55 -8.22 7.57
N GLU A 300 22.75 -7.70 8.51
CA GLU A 300 22.50 -8.33 9.82
C GLU A 300 21.94 -9.76 9.66
N PHE A 301 21.08 -9.98 8.65
CA PHE A 301 20.47 -11.29 8.39
C PHE A 301 21.28 -12.20 7.45
N GLY A 302 22.47 -11.75 7.02
CA GLY A 302 23.37 -12.53 6.14
C GLY A 302 22.84 -12.64 4.70
N LEU A 303 22.19 -11.58 4.21
CA LEU A 303 21.57 -11.47 2.89
C LEU A 303 22.18 -10.30 2.07
N ALA A 304 23.40 -9.89 2.38
CA ALA A 304 24.07 -8.75 1.73
C ALA A 304 24.19 -8.90 0.21
N ASP A 305 24.28 -10.15 -0.29
CA ASP A 305 24.34 -10.47 -1.72
C ASP A 305 22.97 -10.30 -2.45
N LYS A 306 21.91 -10.04 -1.72
CA LYS A 306 20.54 -9.90 -2.25
C LYS A 306 20.06 -8.46 -2.39
N LYS A 307 20.90 -7.45 -2.13
CA LYS A 307 20.51 -6.04 -2.16
C LYS A 307 19.82 -5.63 -3.47
N GLU A 308 20.43 -5.93 -4.60
CA GLU A 308 19.89 -5.60 -5.92
C GLU A 308 18.53 -6.28 -6.19
N LEU A 309 18.39 -7.54 -5.80
CA LEU A 309 17.15 -8.28 -5.94
C LEU A 309 16.03 -7.68 -5.08
N VAL A 310 16.34 -7.32 -3.83
CA VAL A 310 15.38 -6.69 -2.90
C VAL A 310 15.00 -5.29 -3.39
N LYS A 311 15.97 -4.52 -3.90
CA LYS A 311 15.73 -3.22 -4.50
C LYS A 311 14.77 -3.33 -5.70
N GLN A 312 15.04 -4.21 -6.63
CA GLN A 312 14.21 -4.41 -7.81
C GLN A 312 12.75 -4.76 -7.46
N TRP A 313 12.51 -5.53 -6.40
CA TRP A 313 11.18 -6.03 -6.05
C TRP A 313 10.38 -5.10 -5.14
N TYR A 314 11.02 -4.45 -4.17
CA TYR A 314 10.34 -3.80 -3.04
C TYR A 314 10.62 -2.31 -2.90
N ASP A 315 11.62 -1.79 -3.61
CA ASP A 315 11.92 -0.37 -3.62
C ASP A 315 10.88 0.43 -4.41
N GLY A 316 10.85 1.73 -4.17
CA GLY A 316 10.20 2.69 -5.04
C GLY A 316 9.10 3.52 -4.42
N PHE A 317 8.79 3.39 -3.12
CA PHE A 317 7.89 4.36 -2.50
C PHE A 317 8.61 5.71 -2.35
N THR A 318 7.87 6.78 -2.62
CA THR A 318 8.38 8.15 -2.51
C THR A 318 7.49 8.92 -1.54
N PHE A 319 8.10 9.56 -0.54
CA PHE A 319 7.43 10.47 0.38
C PHE A 319 8.13 11.83 0.38
N GLY A 320 7.41 12.88 -0.06
CA GLY A 320 8.03 14.16 -0.37
C GLY A 320 9.15 13.99 -1.40
N ASN A 321 10.34 14.51 -1.12
CA ASN A 321 11.54 14.33 -1.95
C ASN A 321 12.37 13.08 -1.58
N HIS A 322 11.94 12.30 -0.59
CA HIS A 322 12.63 11.07 -0.20
C HIS A 322 12.18 9.90 -1.08
N THR A 323 13.06 9.45 -1.94
CA THR A 323 12.92 8.24 -2.77
C THR A 323 13.46 7.02 -2.03
N ASP A 324 13.37 5.85 -2.66
CA ASP A 324 13.96 4.60 -2.16
C ASP A 324 13.46 4.23 -0.74
N ILE A 325 12.15 4.42 -0.52
CA ILE A 325 11.46 3.96 0.67
C ILE A 325 10.83 2.59 0.41
N TYR A 326 10.99 1.69 1.37
CA TYR A 326 10.52 0.30 1.30
C TYR A 326 9.35 0.06 2.25
N ASN A 327 8.44 -0.82 1.84
CA ASN A 327 7.36 -1.26 2.71
C ASN A 327 7.90 -2.19 3.82
N PRO A 328 7.70 -1.86 5.11
CA PRO A 328 8.18 -2.68 6.23
C PRO A 328 7.66 -4.11 6.22
N TRP A 329 6.40 -4.31 5.79
CA TRP A 329 5.80 -5.64 5.73
C TRP A 329 6.49 -6.57 4.74
N SER A 330 6.80 -6.06 3.54
CA SER A 330 7.49 -6.83 2.51
C SER A 330 8.91 -7.17 2.95
N ILE A 331 9.63 -6.19 3.50
CA ILE A 331 11.01 -6.40 3.97
C ILE A 331 11.07 -7.38 5.14
N THR A 332 10.22 -7.21 6.18
CA THR A 332 10.22 -8.13 7.33
C THR A 332 9.86 -9.56 6.92
N ASN A 333 8.88 -9.74 6.02
CA ASN A 333 8.56 -11.06 5.47
C ASN A 333 9.73 -11.66 4.66
N TYR A 334 10.44 -10.83 3.88
CA TYR A 334 11.61 -11.29 3.13
C TYR A 334 12.76 -11.70 4.06
N LEU A 335 13.05 -10.91 5.10
CA LEU A 335 14.09 -11.25 6.10
C LEU A 335 13.80 -12.57 6.81
N ASP A 336 12.53 -12.85 7.12
CA ASP A 336 12.10 -14.09 7.76
C ASP A 336 12.16 -15.29 6.80
N LYS A 337 11.48 -15.17 5.66
CA LYS A 337 11.27 -16.29 4.72
C LYS A 337 12.42 -16.49 3.74
N LYS A 338 13.25 -15.47 3.52
CA LYS A 338 14.37 -15.43 2.56
C LYS A 338 13.96 -15.79 1.13
N LYS A 339 12.70 -15.51 0.80
CA LYS A 339 12.11 -15.78 -0.50
C LYS A 339 11.40 -14.53 -1.01
N ILE A 340 11.61 -14.21 -2.28
CA ILE A 340 10.85 -13.14 -2.95
C ILE A 340 9.40 -13.57 -3.11
N GLY A 341 8.49 -12.62 -2.92
CA GLY A 341 7.05 -12.82 -3.08
C GLY A 341 6.26 -11.53 -2.87
N ALA A 342 5.02 -11.51 -3.33
CA ALA A 342 4.09 -10.41 -3.13
C ALA A 342 3.50 -10.48 -1.70
N TYR A 343 4.19 -9.87 -0.74
CA TYR A 343 3.79 -9.93 0.66
C TYR A 343 2.80 -8.84 1.05
N TRP A 344 3.07 -7.60 0.65
CA TRP A 344 2.22 -6.45 0.96
C TRP A 344 0.99 -6.40 0.06
N ALA A 345 1.19 -6.54 -1.24
CA ALA A 345 0.12 -6.46 -2.23
C ALA A 345 -0.98 -7.52 -2.00
N ALA A 346 -0.63 -8.68 -1.44
CA ALA A 346 -1.58 -9.74 -1.09
C ALA A 346 -2.42 -9.46 0.18
N THR A 347 -2.09 -8.42 0.97
CA THR A 347 -2.75 -8.14 2.27
C THR A 347 -3.94 -7.19 2.17
N SER A 348 -4.13 -6.50 1.06
CA SER A 348 -5.19 -5.50 0.90
C SER A 348 -6.40 -6.10 0.18
N SER A 349 -7.60 -5.84 0.71
CA SER A 349 -8.82 -5.97 -0.07
C SER A 349 -8.86 -4.80 -1.07
N ASN A 350 -8.52 -5.06 -2.32
CA ASN A 350 -8.52 -4.04 -3.38
C ASN A 350 -9.93 -3.82 -3.97
N THR A 351 -10.98 -4.21 -3.24
CA THR A 351 -12.36 -4.22 -3.74
C THR A 351 -12.81 -2.85 -4.22
N LEU A 352 -12.55 -1.80 -3.44
CA LEU A 352 -12.91 -0.43 -3.82
C LEU A 352 -12.15 0.02 -5.08
N ILE A 353 -10.83 -0.13 -5.09
CA ILE A 353 -9.99 0.25 -6.24
C ILE A 353 -10.37 -0.55 -7.47
N ASN A 354 -10.58 -1.85 -7.30
CA ASN A 354 -10.99 -2.75 -8.37
C ASN A 354 -12.32 -2.29 -9.00
N SER A 355 -13.34 -2.00 -8.18
CA SER A 355 -14.64 -1.52 -8.68
C SER A 355 -14.55 -0.14 -9.36
N LEU A 356 -13.74 0.78 -8.83
CA LEU A 356 -13.54 2.10 -9.41
C LEU A 356 -12.84 2.03 -10.77
N ILE A 357 -11.80 1.20 -10.91
CA ILE A 357 -11.10 1.04 -12.20
C ILE A 357 -12.01 0.33 -13.22
N GLN A 358 -12.77 -0.69 -12.82
CA GLN A 358 -13.72 -1.38 -13.71
C GLN A 358 -14.78 -0.43 -14.26
N GLN A 359 -15.30 0.46 -13.42
CA GLN A 359 -16.36 1.42 -13.78
C GLN A 359 -15.82 2.70 -14.44
N SER A 360 -14.50 2.86 -14.51
CA SER A 360 -13.87 4.07 -15.03
C SER A 360 -13.97 4.19 -16.55
N ALA A 361 -13.82 5.42 -17.06
CA ALA A 361 -13.85 5.73 -18.48
C ALA A 361 -12.62 5.17 -19.24
N THR A 362 -12.73 5.12 -20.56
CA THR A 362 -11.69 4.54 -21.47
C THR A 362 -10.32 5.19 -21.31
N ASP A 363 -10.25 6.52 -21.13
CA ASP A 363 -8.97 7.23 -20.92
C ASP A 363 -8.21 6.77 -19.65
N MET A 364 -8.93 6.35 -18.62
CA MET A 364 -8.37 5.78 -17.41
C MET A 364 -7.75 4.40 -17.70
N LYS A 365 -8.44 3.57 -18.44
CA LYS A 365 -7.96 2.23 -18.83
C LYS A 365 -6.72 2.32 -19.71
N GLU A 366 -6.68 3.30 -20.63
CA GLU A 366 -5.48 3.59 -21.45
C GLU A 366 -4.27 3.98 -20.58
N LYS A 367 -4.47 4.85 -19.59
CA LYS A 367 -3.41 5.23 -18.67
C LYS A 367 -2.94 4.07 -17.80
N MET A 368 -3.86 3.20 -17.35
CA MET A 368 -3.49 1.97 -16.64
C MET A 368 -2.67 1.03 -17.51
N GLU A 369 -2.99 0.92 -18.80
CA GLU A 369 -2.18 0.14 -19.75
C GLU A 369 -0.75 0.69 -19.89
N ILE A 370 -0.60 2.01 -20.02
CA ILE A 370 0.71 2.67 -20.04
C ILE A 370 1.50 2.34 -18.77
N LEU A 371 0.85 2.37 -17.61
CA LEU A 371 1.46 2.01 -16.33
C LEU A 371 1.88 0.53 -16.27
N LEU A 372 1.06 -0.39 -16.81
CA LEU A 372 1.41 -1.82 -16.87
C LEU A 372 2.59 -2.12 -17.82
N GLN A 373 2.86 -1.24 -18.78
CA GLN A 373 4.07 -1.26 -19.59
C GLN A 373 5.30 -0.67 -18.89
N GLU A 374 5.20 -0.41 -17.57
CA GLU A 374 6.24 0.23 -16.74
C GLU A 374 6.62 1.65 -17.21
N LYS A 375 5.75 2.31 -17.97
CA LYS A 375 5.89 3.70 -18.39
C LYS A 375 5.23 4.63 -17.38
N GLU A 376 5.55 5.91 -17.48
CA GLU A 376 4.93 6.97 -16.70
C GLU A 376 3.68 7.53 -17.38
N ILE A 377 2.79 8.08 -16.57
CA ILE A 377 1.66 8.86 -17.02
C ILE A 377 1.74 10.26 -16.42
N LEU A 378 1.20 11.24 -17.14
CA LEU A 378 1.09 12.61 -16.65
C LEU A 378 -0.37 12.94 -16.37
N VAL A 379 -0.67 13.31 -15.12
CA VAL A 379 -2.03 13.58 -14.65
C VAL A 379 -2.04 14.74 -13.66
N THR A 380 -3.19 15.41 -13.57
CA THR A 380 -3.49 16.35 -12.50
C THR A 380 -4.61 15.81 -11.62
N PHE A 381 -4.53 16.00 -10.32
CA PHE A 381 -5.54 15.60 -9.34
C PHE A 381 -5.41 16.44 -8.07
N ASP A 382 -6.47 16.51 -7.29
CA ASP A 382 -6.43 17.03 -5.93
C ASP A 382 -5.94 15.91 -4.98
N GLU A 383 -4.94 16.19 -4.17
CA GLU A 383 -4.49 15.25 -3.13
C GLU A 383 -5.55 15.00 -2.05
N GLN A 384 -6.55 15.87 -1.97
CA GLN A 384 -7.68 15.69 -1.09
C GLN A 384 -8.67 14.71 -1.71
N ILE A 385 -8.72 13.50 -1.15
CA ILE A 385 -9.69 12.51 -1.59
C ILE A 385 -11.06 12.90 -1.05
N VAL A 386 -11.91 13.37 -1.94
CA VAL A 386 -13.34 13.53 -1.68
C VAL A 386 -14.02 12.26 -2.14
N PHE A 387 -14.39 11.37 -1.24
CA PHE A 387 -15.03 10.09 -1.60
C PHE A 387 -16.27 10.30 -2.48
N GLU A 388 -17.06 11.35 -2.24
CA GLU A 388 -18.19 11.73 -3.08
C GLU A 388 -17.80 12.04 -4.53
N GLN A 389 -16.59 12.55 -4.74
CA GLN A 389 -16.10 12.92 -6.07
C GLN A 389 -15.48 11.73 -6.82
N LEU A 390 -15.19 10.61 -6.15
CA LEU A 390 -14.63 9.42 -6.82
C LEU A 390 -15.49 8.91 -7.99
N GLN A 391 -16.80 9.16 -7.95
CA GLN A 391 -17.71 8.81 -9.05
C GLN A 391 -17.87 9.95 -10.08
N GLN A 392 -17.61 11.19 -9.72
CA GLN A 392 -17.85 12.38 -10.54
C GLN A 392 -16.56 12.91 -11.18
N ASP A 393 -15.44 12.86 -10.47
CA ASP A 393 -14.12 13.28 -10.96
C ASP A 393 -13.30 12.07 -11.35
N LYS A 394 -13.06 11.92 -12.65
CA LYS A 394 -12.24 10.85 -13.21
C LYS A 394 -10.82 10.83 -12.68
N ASN A 395 -10.28 11.96 -12.22
CA ASN A 395 -8.92 12.09 -11.74
C ASN A 395 -8.77 11.74 -10.25
N ALA A 396 -9.87 11.70 -9.47
CA ALA A 396 -9.83 11.40 -8.04
C ALA A 396 -9.25 9.99 -7.73
N ILE A 397 -9.35 9.06 -8.67
CA ILE A 397 -8.77 7.72 -8.52
C ILE A 397 -7.23 7.74 -8.45
N TRP A 398 -6.57 8.71 -9.12
CA TRP A 398 -5.11 8.82 -9.08
C TRP A 398 -4.62 9.20 -7.70
N SER A 399 -5.34 10.10 -7.00
CA SER A 399 -5.03 10.44 -5.61
C SER A 399 -5.21 9.23 -4.67
N LEU A 400 -6.24 8.41 -4.90
CA LEU A 400 -6.45 7.19 -4.11
C LEU A 400 -5.35 6.15 -4.35
N LEU A 401 -4.94 5.94 -5.61
CA LEU A 401 -3.87 5.02 -5.97
C LEU A 401 -2.51 5.46 -5.40
N LEU A 402 -2.23 6.78 -5.42
CA LEU A 402 -1.04 7.36 -4.81
C LEU A 402 -1.05 7.22 -3.29
N ALA A 403 -2.13 7.64 -2.62
CA ALA A 403 -2.27 7.54 -1.16
C ALA A 403 -2.19 6.10 -0.66
N SER A 404 -2.69 5.15 -1.46
CA SER A 404 -2.60 3.71 -1.16
C SER A 404 -1.21 3.13 -1.43
N GLY A 405 -0.29 3.87 -2.08
CA GLY A 405 1.07 3.45 -2.38
C GLY A 405 1.23 2.57 -3.62
N TYR A 406 0.20 2.47 -4.46
CA TYR A 406 0.28 1.68 -5.70
C TYR A 406 1.00 2.41 -6.82
N LEU A 407 0.99 3.73 -6.77
CA LEU A 407 1.74 4.60 -7.66
C LEU A 407 2.73 5.42 -6.85
N LYS A 408 3.81 5.83 -7.51
CA LYS A 408 4.79 6.79 -6.99
C LYS A 408 4.85 8.02 -7.88
N VAL A 409 5.21 9.15 -7.27
CA VAL A 409 5.52 10.39 -7.97
C VAL A 409 6.99 10.34 -8.39
N LEU A 410 7.25 10.59 -9.68
CA LEU A 410 8.61 10.77 -10.20
C LEU A 410 9.00 12.23 -10.19
N GLU A 411 8.08 13.10 -10.61
CA GLU A 411 8.27 14.54 -10.74
C GLU A 411 6.93 15.25 -10.62
N VAL A 412 6.95 16.50 -10.15
CA VAL A 412 5.79 17.39 -10.13
C VAL A 412 6.10 18.63 -10.96
N GLU A 413 5.37 18.82 -12.05
CA GLU A 413 5.42 20.02 -12.87
C GLU A 413 4.36 21.02 -12.41
N GLN A 414 4.72 22.29 -12.32
CA GLN A 414 3.74 23.36 -12.10
C GLN A 414 3.40 24.02 -13.43
N ARG A 415 2.13 24.02 -13.83
CA ARG A 415 1.67 24.52 -15.11
C ARG A 415 0.74 25.73 -14.99
N GLY A 416 0.84 26.62 -15.95
CA GLY A 416 -0.01 27.80 -16.04
C GLY A 416 0.30 28.88 -14.98
N ILE A 417 -0.48 29.97 -15.03
CA ILE A 417 -0.33 31.12 -14.11
C ILE A 417 -0.74 30.75 -12.67
N LEU A 418 -1.63 29.77 -12.53
CA LEU A 418 -2.13 29.31 -11.23
C LEU A 418 -1.23 28.24 -10.59
N LEU A 419 -0.10 27.89 -11.23
CA LEU A 419 0.85 26.88 -10.74
C LEU A 419 0.14 25.54 -10.45
N GLU A 420 -0.74 25.11 -11.33
CA GLU A 420 -1.47 23.85 -11.20
C GLU A 420 -0.48 22.68 -11.20
N PRO A 421 -0.51 21.79 -10.17
CA PRO A 421 0.41 20.67 -10.10
C PRO A 421 0.01 19.56 -11.09
N TRP A 422 0.98 19.10 -11.86
CA TRP A 422 0.89 17.96 -12.76
C TRP A 422 1.90 16.91 -12.31
N TYR A 423 1.45 15.70 -12.11
CA TYR A 423 2.23 14.61 -11.50
C TYR A 423 2.62 13.58 -12.55
N HIS A 424 3.92 13.30 -12.65
CA HIS A 424 4.45 12.15 -13.36
C HIS A 424 4.34 10.94 -12.45
N LEU A 425 3.38 10.04 -12.74
CA LEU A 425 3.12 8.86 -11.94
C LEU A 425 3.61 7.59 -12.63
N LYS A 426 4.13 6.67 -11.84
CA LYS A 426 4.55 5.34 -12.26
C LYS A 426 4.10 4.29 -11.23
N ILE A 427 3.97 3.01 -11.64
CA ILE A 427 3.78 1.91 -10.70
C ILE A 427 4.99 1.85 -9.75
N THR A 428 4.72 1.67 -8.47
CA THR A 428 5.71 1.80 -7.41
C THR A 428 6.87 0.82 -7.58
N ASN A 429 6.57 -0.49 -7.77
CA ASN A 429 7.57 -1.55 -7.88
C ASN A 429 7.00 -2.83 -8.50
N LEU A 430 7.82 -3.88 -8.61
CA LEU A 430 7.40 -5.16 -9.20
C LEU A 430 6.32 -5.88 -8.38
N GLU A 431 6.32 -5.74 -7.05
CA GLU A 431 5.26 -6.28 -6.20
C GLU A 431 3.90 -5.70 -6.57
N THR A 432 3.83 -4.40 -6.75
CA THR A 432 2.62 -3.66 -7.16
C THR A 432 2.22 -3.97 -8.60
N LEU A 433 3.20 -4.06 -9.49
CA LEU A 433 2.95 -4.45 -10.89
C LEU A 433 2.31 -5.84 -10.97
N GLY A 434 2.82 -6.79 -10.18
CA GLY A 434 2.25 -8.13 -10.07
C GLY A 434 0.80 -8.12 -9.57
N MET A 435 0.50 -7.27 -8.58
CA MET A 435 -0.86 -7.08 -8.05
C MET A 435 -1.82 -6.55 -9.13
N PHE A 436 -1.46 -5.47 -9.84
CA PHE A 436 -2.29 -4.93 -10.92
C PHE A 436 -2.48 -5.96 -12.03
N THR A 437 -1.43 -6.63 -12.45
CA THR A 437 -1.52 -7.72 -13.43
C THR A 437 -2.51 -8.80 -12.99
N GLY A 438 -2.45 -9.22 -11.71
CA GLY A 438 -3.38 -10.19 -11.14
C GLY A 438 -4.83 -9.67 -11.06
N MET A 439 -5.01 -8.39 -10.74
CA MET A 439 -6.32 -7.74 -10.67
C MET A 439 -6.98 -7.69 -12.05
N PHE A 440 -6.25 -7.27 -13.09
CA PHE A 440 -6.74 -7.31 -14.46
C PHE A 440 -7.08 -8.74 -14.92
N LYS A 441 -6.24 -9.72 -14.58
CA LYS A 441 -6.54 -11.14 -14.84
C LYS A 441 -7.85 -11.57 -14.19
N SER A 442 -8.13 -11.14 -12.95
CA SER A 442 -9.34 -11.52 -12.23
C SER A 442 -10.63 -10.96 -12.86
N TRP A 443 -10.58 -9.82 -13.52
CA TRP A 443 -11.74 -9.27 -14.23
C TRP A 443 -12.22 -10.18 -15.36
N PHE A 444 -11.28 -10.90 -15.97
CA PHE A 444 -11.56 -11.83 -17.05
C PHE A 444 -11.84 -13.26 -16.55
N SER A 445 -11.47 -13.58 -15.30
CA SER A 445 -11.71 -14.90 -14.69
C SER A 445 -13.12 -15.05 -14.10
N ALA A 446 -13.87 -13.97 -13.94
CA ALA A 446 -15.23 -13.99 -13.36
C ALA A 446 -16.27 -14.60 -14.33
N SER A 447 -15.94 -14.77 -15.62
CA SER A 447 -16.63 -15.68 -16.53
C SER A 447 -16.02 -17.08 -16.34
N ASP A 448 -16.82 -18.14 -16.44
CA ASP A 448 -16.37 -19.55 -16.42
C ASP A 448 -15.34 -19.89 -17.52
N CYS A 449 -14.70 -18.88 -18.11
CA CYS A 449 -13.70 -18.97 -19.17
C CYS A 449 -12.32 -19.25 -18.56
N ASN A 450 -11.79 -20.41 -18.88
CA ASN A 450 -10.44 -20.81 -18.51
C ASN A 450 -9.43 -19.88 -19.24
N TYR A 451 -8.80 -18.93 -18.52
CA TYR A 451 -7.82 -17.97 -19.06
C TYR A 451 -6.72 -18.64 -19.91
N ASN A 452 -6.27 -19.82 -19.49
CA ASN A 452 -5.33 -20.65 -20.25
C ASN A 452 -5.87 -21.10 -21.61
N ALA A 453 -7.19 -21.13 -21.84
CA ALA A 453 -7.76 -21.62 -23.09
C ALA A 453 -7.45 -20.70 -24.27
N PHE A 454 -7.50 -19.36 -24.10
CA PHE A 454 -7.12 -18.44 -25.18
C PHE A 454 -5.66 -18.56 -25.54
N VAL A 455 -4.77 -18.53 -24.54
CA VAL A 455 -3.32 -18.65 -24.76
C VAL A 455 -2.97 -19.98 -25.41
N GLN A 456 -3.57 -21.08 -24.96
CA GLN A 456 -3.38 -22.39 -25.57
C GLN A 456 -3.89 -22.43 -27.03
N ALA A 457 -5.08 -21.85 -27.26
CA ALA A 457 -5.64 -21.76 -28.61
C ALA A 457 -4.74 -20.94 -29.56
N LEU A 458 -4.18 -19.82 -29.06
CA LEU A 458 -3.24 -18.97 -29.79
C LEU A 458 -1.98 -19.75 -30.18
N LEU A 459 -1.33 -20.40 -29.20
CA LEU A 459 -0.10 -21.17 -29.40
C LEU A 459 -0.31 -22.39 -30.32
N GLN A 460 -1.53 -22.96 -30.33
CA GLN A 460 -1.91 -24.09 -31.19
C GLN A 460 -2.44 -23.65 -32.57
N GLY A 461 -2.62 -22.34 -32.81
CA GLY A 461 -3.20 -21.84 -34.05
C GLY A 461 -4.70 -22.15 -34.20
N ASN A 462 -5.41 -22.45 -33.08
CA ASN A 462 -6.81 -22.85 -33.11
C ASN A 462 -7.75 -21.63 -33.15
N LEU A 463 -7.94 -21.05 -34.34
CA LEU A 463 -8.77 -19.89 -34.59
C LEU A 463 -10.20 -20.03 -34.05
N LYS A 464 -10.79 -21.23 -34.12
CA LYS A 464 -12.15 -21.47 -33.65
C LYS A 464 -12.26 -21.27 -32.16
N GLU A 465 -11.36 -21.85 -31.39
CA GLU A 465 -11.34 -21.70 -29.94
C GLU A 465 -10.98 -20.27 -29.50
N MET A 466 -10.03 -19.62 -30.21
CA MET A 466 -9.73 -18.20 -29.97
C MET A 466 -10.97 -17.33 -30.15
N ASN A 467 -11.74 -17.52 -31.23
CA ASN A 467 -12.96 -16.78 -31.51
C ASN A 467 -14.06 -17.04 -30.47
N VAL A 468 -14.29 -18.30 -30.10
CA VAL A 468 -15.28 -18.65 -29.07
C VAL A 468 -14.91 -17.95 -27.75
N TYR A 469 -13.69 -18.12 -27.29
CA TYR A 469 -13.21 -17.50 -26.05
C TYR A 469 -13.37 -15.98 -26.06
N MET A 470 -12.91 -15.30 -27.12
CA MET A 470 -12.96 -13.84 -27.20
C MET A 470 -14.37 -13.30 -27.22
N ASN A 471 -15.30 -13.98 -27.89
CA ASN A 471 -16.71 -13.55 -27.91
C ASN A 471 -17.40 -13.80 -26.57
N ASP A 472 -17.16 -14.93 -25.90
CA ASP A 472 -17.71 -15.21 -24.56
C ASP A 472 -17.26 -14.16 -23.56
N VAL A 473 -15.97 -13.85 -23.55
CA VAL A 473 -15.43 -12.82 -22.68
C VAL A 473 -15.93 -11.42 -23.05
N ALA A 474 -15.99 -11.08 -24.32
CA ALA A 474 -16.46 -9.78 -24.79
C ALA A 474 -17.91 -9.49 -24.37
N GLN A 475 -18.78 -10.51 -24.41
CA GLN A 475 -20.17 -10.36 -23.98
C GLN A 475 -20.32 -10.00 -22.50
N VAL A 476 -19.48 -10.61 -21.66
CA VAL A 476 -19.53 -10.44 -20.20
C VAL A 476 -18.77 -9.19 -19.75
N THR A 477 -17.66 -8.87 -20.39
CA THR A 477 -16.66 -7.92 -19.89
C THR A 477 -16.77 -6.54 -20.55
N PHE A 478 -17.14 -6.49 -21.85
CA PHE A 478 -17.18 -5.22 -22.57
C PHE A 478 -18.47 -4.43 -22.27
N SER A 479 -18.30 -3.19 -21.84
CA SER A 479 -19.41 -2.25 -21.69
C SER A 479 -19.86 -1.74 -23.07
N SER A 480 -21.17 -1.51 -23.22
CA SER A 480 -21.72 -0.88 -24.42
C SER A 480 -21.20 0.55 -24.66
N PHE A 481 -20.66 1.18 -23.61
CA PHE A 481 -20.02 2.50 -23.68
C PHE A 481 -18.55 2.42 -24.15
N ASP A 482 -17.87 1.33 -23.86
CA ASP A 482 -16.47 1.12 -24.26
C ASP A 482 -16.35 0.77 -25.75
N THR A 483 -17.46 0.26 -26.31
CA THR A 483 -17.54 -0.27 -27.69
C THR A 483 -18.46 0.56 -28.60
N GLY A 484 -18.85 1.77 -28.18
CA GLY A 484 -19.94 2.60 -28.75
C GLY A 484 -19.92 2.80 -30.27
N ARG A 485 -21.15 2.76 -30.86
CA ARG A 485 -21.41 2.95 -32.30
C ARG A 485 -21.16 4.37 -32.84
N HIS A 486 -20.90 5.34 -31.97
CA HIS A 486 -20.52 6.71 -32.33
C HIS A 486 -19.48 7.22 -31.35
N PRO A 487 -18.19 7.09 -31.68
CA PRO A 487 -17.17 7.72 -30.87
C PRO A 487 -17.34 9.23 -30.96
N SER A 488 -17.63 9.87 -29.84
CA SER A 488 -17.46 11.31 -29.74
C SER A 488 -15.98 11.61 -30.02
N GLY A 489 -15.66 11.88 -31.23
CA GLY A 489 -14.48 12.47 -31.87
C GLY A 489 -13.08 12.21 -31.36
N LYS A 490 -12.84 11.42 -30.29
CA LYS A 490 -11.50 11.15 -29.70
C LYS A 490 -11.35 9.81 -28.99
N ALA A 491 -12.38 9.00 -28.80
CA ALA A 491 -12.22 7.67 -28.24
C ALA A 491 -11.68 6.74 -29.33
N GLN A 492 -10.58 6.05 -29.05
CA GLN A 492 -10.02 5.03 -29.94
C GLN A 492 -10.38 3.65 -29.34
N PRO A 493 -11.48 3.01 -29.75
CA PRO A 493 -11.91 1.69 -29.28
C PRO A 493 -10.82 0.62 -29.45
N GLU A 494 -10.01 0.75 -30.49
CA GLU A 494 -8.87 -0.10 -30.80
C GLU A 494 -7.88 -0.26 -29.64
N ARG A 495 -7.58 0.82 -28.93
CA ARG A 495 -6.68 0.80 -27.77
C ARG A 495 -7.23 0.00 -26.59
N PHE A 496 -8.55 0.00 -26.40
CA PHE A 496 -9.18 -0.81 -25.38
C PHE A 496 -8.99 -2.31 -25.66
N TYR A 497 -9.27 -2.73 -26.90
CA TYR A 497 -9.10 -4.13 -27.30
C TYR A 497 -7.63 -4.57 -27.25
N HIS A 498 -6.73 -3.68 -27.60
CA HIS A 498 -5.31 -3.89 -27.53
C HIS A 498 -4.85 -4.16 -26.07
N GLY A 499 -5.22 -3.30 -25.11
CA GLY A 499 -4.89 -3.50 -23.70
C GLY A 499 -5.49 -4.79 -23.13
N PHE A 500 -6.69 -5.15 -23.56
CA PHE A 500 -7.34 -6.40 -23.21
C PHE A 500 -6.51 -7.62 -23.63
N VAL A 501 -6.15 -7.69 -24.90
CA VAL A 501 -5.35 -8.83 -25.42
C VAL A 501 -3.96 -8.87 -24.80
N LEU A 502 -3.31 -7.73 -24.56
CA LEU A 502 -2.05 -7.67 -23.82
C LEU A 502 -2.15 -8.26 -22.43
N GLY A 503 -3.24 -8.01 -21.72
CA GLY A 503 -3.52 -8.61 -20.42
C GLY A 503 -3.61 -10.13 -20.49
N LEU A 504 -4.27 -10.67 -21.52
CA LEU A 504 -4.34 -12.12 -21.77
C LEU A 504 -2.95 -12.73 -22.02
N LEU A 505 -2.10 -12.04 -22.78
CA LEU A 505 -0.78 -12.51 -23.18
C LEU A 505 0.30 -12.34 -22.09
N ALA A 506 0.01 -11.62 -21.01
CA ALA A 506 0.99 -11.38 -19.95
C ALA A 506 1.51 -12.66 -19.28
N GLU A 507 0.77 -13.77 -19.37
CA GLU A 507 1.17 -15.07 -18.86
C GLU A 507 2.35 -15.67 -19.64
N LEU A 508 2.51 -15.29 -20.90
CA LEU A 508 3.59 -15.77 -21.78
C LEU A 508 4.95 -15.10 -21.51
N ARG A 509 5.07 -14.14 -20.59
CA ARG A 509 6.31 -13.37 -20.37
C ARG A 509 7.51 -14.21 -19.94
N GLU A 510 7.30 -15.39 -19.37
CA GLU A 510 8.40 -16.30 -19.04
C GLU A 510 8.99 -16.98 -20.29
N GLN A 511 8.16 -17.24 -21.31
CA GLN A 511 8.54 -17.92 -22.54
C GLN A 511 8.79 -16.95 -23.70
N TYR A 512 8.13 -15.80 -23.70
CA TYR A 512 8.16 -14.79 -24.76
C TYR A 512 8.55 -13.41 -24.23
N VAL A 513 9.21 -12.64 -25.10
CA VAL A 513 9.35 -11.19 -24.94
C VAL A 513 8.12 -10.55 -25.59
N LEU A 514 7.26 -9.97 -24.78
CA LEU A 514 6.05 -9.28 -25.23
C LEU A 514 6.40 -7.83 -25.61
N LYS A 515 6.24 -7.46 -26.87
CA LYS A 515 6.40 -6.10 -27.37
C LYS A 515 5.07 -5.56 -27.87
N SER A 516 4.82 -4.29 -27.63
CA SER A 516 3.57 -3.63 -28.00
C SER A 516 3.83 -2.21 -28.49
N ASN A 517 3.09 -1.79 -29.51
CA ASN A 517 3.11 -0.44 -30.10
C ASN A 517 4.54 0.03 -30.48
N ARG A 518 5.37 -0.84 -31.07
CA ARG A 518 6.72 -0.50 -31.53
C ARG A 518 6.83 -0.52 -33.05
N GLU A 519 7.84 0.19 -33.55
CA GLU A 519 8.15 0.24 -34.97
C GLU A 519 8.87 -1.02 -35.40
N SER A 520 8.41 -1.64 -36.49
CA SER A 520 9.08 -2.68 -37.22
C SER A 520 8.75 -2.55 -38.72
N GLY A 521 9.71 -2.76 -39.57
CA GLY A 521 9.53 -2.55 -41.00
C GLY A 521 9.16 -1.12 -41.35
N TYR A 522 8.06 -0.93 -42.06
CA TYR A 522 7.57 0.38 -42.51
C TYR A 522 6.39 0.92 -41.70
N GLY A 523 6.17 0.40 -40.49
CA GLY A 523 5.04 0.85 -39.64
C GLY A 523 5.19 0.45 -38.19
N ARG A 524 4.10 0.60 -37.47
CA ARG A 524 3.98 0.28 -36.05
C ARG A 524 3.00 -0.87 -35.90
N TYR A 525 3.46 -1.99 -35.32
CA TYR A 525 2.61 -3.13 -34.98
C TYR A 525 1.96 -2.98 -33.62
N ASP A 526 0.83 -3.63 -33.41
CA ASP A 526 0.13 -3.58 -32.12
C ASP A 526 0.77 -4.49 -31.09
N VAL A 527 0.91 -5.79 -31.36
CA VAL A 527 1.52 -6.74 -30.42
C VAL A 527 2.43 -7.71 -31.17
N MET A 528 3.59 -7.97 -30.60
CA MET A 528 4.53 -8.98 -31.06
C MET A 528 4.99 -9.85 -29.91
N LEU A 529 4.94 -11.17 -30.09
CA LEU A 529 5.47 -12.17 -29.20
C LEU A 529 6.76 -12.75 -29.81
N ILE A 530 7.89 -12.44 -29.18
CA ILE A 530 9.21 -12.95 -29.58
C ILE A 530 9.56 -14.09 -28.64
N PRO A 531 9.73 -15.33 -29.11
CA PRO A 531 10.10 -16.44 -28.25
C PRO A 531 11.51 -16.23 -27.67
N ARG A 532 11.72 -16.59 -26.40
CA ARG A 532 13.06 -16.57 -25.79
C ARG A 532 13.93 -17.72 -26.31
N ASP A 533 13.32 -18.82 -26.68
CA ASP A 533 13.93 -19.89 -27.44
C ASP A 533 13.54 -19.72 -28.91
N PHE A 534 14.48 -19.30 -29.77
CA PHE A 534 14.23 -19.00 -31.17
C PHE A 534 13.90 -20.25 -32.02
N THR A 535 13.80 -21.42 -31.41
CA THR A 535 13.26 -22.63 -32.08
C THR A 535 11.73 -22.68 -32.03
N GLU A 536 11.11 -21.89 -31.15
CA GLU A 536 9.66 -21.79 -30.98
C GLU A 536 9.02 -20.81 -31.98
N GLN A 537 7.68 -20.81 -32.02
CA GLN A 537 6.90 -19.95 -32.91
C GLN A 537 6.90 -18.49 -32.42
N ALA A 538 6.85 -17.53 -33.32
CA ALA A 538 6.67 -16.10 -33.05
C ALA A 538 5.29 -15.65 -33.56
N TYR A 539 4.73 -14.60 -32.92
CA TYR A 539 3.40 -14.14 -33.27
C TYR A 539 3.35 -12.62 -33.45
N VAL A 540 2.66 -12.17 -34.50
CA VAL A 540 2.35 -10.76 -34.76
C VAL A 540 0.85 -10.61 -34.80
N LEU A 541 0.33 -9.69 -33.98
CA LEU A 541 -1.10 -9.43 -33.80
C LEU A 541 -1.39 -7.98 -34.17
N GLU A 542 -2.43 -7.78 -34.97
CA GLU A 542 -2.91 -6.46 -35.38
C GLU A 542 -4.41 -6.35 -35.07
N PHE A 543 -4.82 -5.21 -34.51
CA PHE A 543 -6.17 -4.96 -34.04
C PHE A 543 -6.82 -3.88 -34.89
N LYS A 544 -8.07 -4.10 -35.31
CA LYS A 544 -8.86 -3.09 -36.01
C LYS A 544 -10.30 -3.08 -35.51
N VAL A 545 -10.85 -1.88 -35.42
CA VAL A 545 -12.28 -1.70 -35.20
C VAL A 545 -12.96 -1.59 -36.54
N HIS A 546 -14.03 -2.35 -36.72
CA HIS A 546 -14.83 -2.36 -37.93
C HIS A 546 -15.43 -0.97 -38.19
N ASP A 547 -15.20 -0.44 -39.38
CA ASP A 547 -15.80 0.79 -39.89
C ASP A 547 -16.90 0.47 -40.90
N PRO A 548 -18.19 0.55 -40.53
CA PRO A 548 -19.30 0.23 -41.43
C PRO A 548 -19.44 1.16 -42.65
N GLU A 549 -18.70 2.29 -42.67
CA GLU A 549 -18.70 3.20 -43.82
C GLU A 549 -17.68 2.79 -44.89
N GLU A 550 -16.62 2.07 -44.49
CA GLU A 550 -15.53 1.65 -45.38
C GLU A 550 -15.52 0.14 -45.64
N GLU A 551 -16.09 -0.69 -44.74
CA GLU A 551 -16.00 -2.17 -44.78
C GLU A 551 -17.43 -2.78 -44.71
N GLU A 552 -17.68 -3.81 -45.51
CA GLU A 552 -18.97 -4.48 -45.55
C GLU A 552 -19.13 -5.53 -44.43
N SER A 553 -18.05 -6.01 -43.87
CA SER A 553 -18.07 -7.08 -42.84
C SER A 553 -16.81 -7.14 -41.98
N LEU A 554 -16.95 -7.69 -40.76
CA LEU A 554 -15.80 -8.02 -39.89
C LEU A 554 -14.73 -8.89 -40.58
N GLN A 555 -15.12 -9.67 -41.56
CA GLN A 555 -14.16 -10.48 -42.34
C GLN A 555 -13.22 -9.58 -43.16
N GLU A 556 -13.74 -8.50 -43.73
CA GLU A 556 -12.93 -7.51 -44.43
C GLU A 556 -12.00 -6.76 -43.49
N THR A 557 -12.45 -6.40 -42.32
CA THR A 557 -11.62 -5.81 -41.27
C THR A 557 -10.46 -6.73 -40.86
N VAL A 558 -10.71 -8.04 -40.71
CA VAL A 558 -9.65 -9.05 -40.47
C VAL A 558 -8.65 -9.08 -41.58
N GLN A 559 -9.13 -9.09 -42.84
CA GLN A 559 -8.22 -9.10 -44.00
C GLN A 559 -7.39 -7.82 -44.08
N ALA A 560 -7.98 -6.67 -43.78
CA ALA A 560 -7.27 -5.38 -43.71
C ALA A 560 -6.17 -5.40 -42.63
N ALA A 561 -6.42 -6.00 -41.45
CA ALA A 561 -5.39 -6.20 -40.43
C ALA A 561 -4.23 -7.09 -40.90
N LEU A 562 -4.55 -8.24 -41.49
CA LEU A 562 -3.54 -9.16 -42.02
C LEU A 562 -2.75 -8.56 -43.19
N MET A 563 -3.39 -7.78 -44.06
CA MET A 563 -2.72 -7.07 -45.15
C MET A 563 -1.77 -6.00 -44.59
N GLN A 564 -2.15 -5.28 -43.56
CA GLN A 564 -1.31 -4.27 -42.90
C GLN A 564 -0.02 -4.89 -42.35
N ILE A 565 -0.09 -6.04 -41.67
CA ILE A 565 1.11 -6.77 -41.21
C ILE A 565 2.06 -7.03 -42.36
N GLN A 566 1.54 -7.50 -43.51
CA GLN A 566 2.34 -7.85 -44.66
C GLN A 566 2.92 -6.62 -45.39
N GLU A 567 2.09 -5.61 -45.66
CA GLU A 567 2.49 -4.40 -46.39
C GLU A 567 3.51 -3.59 -45.60
N LYS A 568 3.37 -3.53 -44.28
CA LYS A 568 4.28 -2.81 -43.38
C LYS A 568 5.50 -3.62 -42.98
N GLN A 569 5.58 -4.90 -43.38
CA GLN A 569 6.71 -5.80 -43.11
C GLN A 569 7.04 -5.87 -41.59
N TYR A 570 6.03 -6.10 -40.77
CA TYR A 570 6.22 -6.18 -39.31
C TYR A 570 7.13 -7.31 -38.86
N ASP A 571 7.35 -8.31 -39.71
CA ASP A 571 8.27 -9.43 -39.50
C ASP A 571 9.75 -9.02 -39.50
N ALA A 572 10.10 -7.82 -39.97
CA ALA A 572 11.50 -7.40 -40.15
C ALA A 572 12.33 -7.62 -38.88
N GLU A 573 11.80 -7.24 -37.70
CA GLU A 573 12.47 -7.43 -36.41
C GLU A 573 12.67 -8.92 -36.08
N LEU A 574 11.70 -9.78 -36.37
CA LEU A 574 11.77 -11.22 -36.12
C LEU A 574 12.80 -11.89 -37.03
N LEU A 575 12.85 -11.45 -38.28
CA LEU A 575 13.81 -11.96 -39.28
C LEU A 575 15.25 -11.53 -38.93
N GLU A 576 15.46 -10.32 -38.39
CA GLU A 576 16.76 -9.87 -37.85
C GLU A 576 17.25 -10.74 -36.70
N LEU A 577 16.32 -11.26 -35.88
CA LEU A 577 16.61 -12.21 -34.81
C LEU A 577 16.80 -13.65 -35.30
N HIS A 578 16.85 -13.86 -36.62
CA HIS A 578 17.01 -15.16 -37.28
C HIS A 578 15.86 -16.15 -37.03
N ILE A 579 14.67 -15.68 -36.69
CA ILE A 579 13.45 -16.49 -36.65
C ILE A 579 13.03 -16.75 -38.11
N LYS A 580 12.75 -18.00 -38.45
CA LYS A 580 12.41 -18.36 -39.81
C LYS A 580 11.00 -17.92 -40.16
N PRO A 581 10.73 -17.56 -41.46
CA PRO A 581 9.39 -17.15 -41.89
C PRO A 581 8.28 -18.17 -41.57
N GLU A 582 8.56 -19.45 -41.63
CA GLU A 582 7.62 -20.53 -41.30
C GLU A 582 7.28 -20.65 -39.81
N GLN A 583 8.01 -19.94 -38.94
CA GLN A 583 7.77 -19.88 -37.50
C GLN A 583 6.97 -18.62 -37.11
N ILE A 584 6.69 -17.71 -38.04
CA ILE A 584 6.01 -16.46 -37.77
C ILE A 584 4.53 -16.60 -38.14
N HIS A 585 3.67 -16.44 -37.15
CA HIS A 585 2.22 -16.46 -37.28
C HIS A 585 1.62 -15.08 -37.19
N HIS A 586 0.70 -14.77 -38.09
CA HIS A 586 -0.01 -13.50 -38.14
C HIS A 586 -1.47 -13.69 -37.75
N TYR A 587 -1.97 -12.84 -36.83
CA TYR A 587 -3.38 -12.80 -36.46
C TYR A 587 -3.94 -11.39 -36.57
N GLY A 588 -5.04 -11.26 -37.32
CA GLY A 588 -5.86 -10.05 -37.41
C GLY A 588 -7.07 -10.17 -36.52
N PHE A 589 -7.30 -9.18 -35.67
CA PHE A 589 -8.44 -9.08 -34.78
C PHE A 589 -9.35 -7.95 -35.26
N ALA A 590 -10.60 -8.25 -35.54
CA ALA A 590 -11.63 -7.30 -35.88
C ALA A 590 -12.65 -7.20 -34.76
N PHE A 591 -13.00 -5.98 -34.38
CA PHE A 591 -13.94 -5.69 -33.30
C PHE A 591 -15.10 -4.83 -33.77
N GLU A 592 -16.33 -5.25 -33.43
CA GLU A 592 -17.54 -4.45 -33.60
C GLU A 592 -18.39 -4.53 -32.32
N GLY A 593 -18.31 -3.50 -31.47
CA GLY A 593 -19.00 -3.55 -30.19
C GLY A 593 -18.51 -4.73 -29.33
N LYS A 594 -19.42 -5.64 -29.02
CA LYS A 594 -19.10 -6.88 -28.26
C LYS A 594 -18.79 -8.09 -29.14
N ILE A 595 -18.70 -7.91 -30.42
CA ILE A 595 -18.40 -8.99 -31.38
C ILE A 595 -16.93 -8.92 -31.76
N VAL A 596 -16.26 -10.06 -31.70
CA VAL A 596 -14.84 -10.20 -32.09
C VAL A 596 -14.71 -11.26 -33.15
N LEU A 597 -13.97 -10.97 -34.20
CA LEU A 597 -13.59 -11.93 -35.22
C LEU A 597 -12.06 -11.96 -35.33
N ILE A 598 -11.48 -13.15 -35.22
CA ILE A 598 -10.04 -13.38 -35.34
C ILE A 598 -9.79 -14.25 -36.58
N GLY A 599 -8.90 -13.81 -37.43
CA GLY A 599 -8.37 -14.60 -38.53
C GLY A 599 -6.85 -14.68 -38.45
N GLY A 600 -6.30 -15.71 -39.04
CA GLY A 600 -4.86 -15.97 -39.03
C GLY A 600 -4.33 -16.45 -40.37
N ARG A 601 -3.02 -16.28 -40.56
CA ARG A 601 -2.29 -16.73 -41.74
C ARG A 601 -0.95 -17.33 -41.35
#